data_fa6027d33b399217bb0ff19e9dec37ca
#
_entry.id   fa6027d33b399217bb0ff19e9dec37ca
#
_cell.length_a   1.000
_cell.length_b   1.000
_cell.length_c   1.000
_cell.angle_alpha   90.00
_cell.angle_beta   90.00
_cell.angle_gamma   90.00
#
_symmetry.space_group_name_H-M   'P 1'
#
loop_
_entity.id
_entity.type
_entity.pdbx_description
1 polymer ?
#
loop_
_entity_poly.entity_id
_entity_poly.type
_entity_poly.pdbx_seq_one_letter_code
_entity_poly.pdbx_strand_id
1 'polypeptide(L)'
;INQFRTIIVHNSRMKKWLADRGIPEEKMVMLEMFDYLAEKEEQTSKPKKENCEESGEYTIAFAGNLGKSRFLDQLIDSENGSALRFALYGIQPSEKIQKSGFYKGVESPDRLPNVLEGDFGLVWDGESLEEGQEAAGRYLRYNCPHKFSLYMAAGMPVIVGKQSAMAEITERETLGITVGSLRELPGKLAELSAEDYREMQENAQRIKERVRQGKYLEDALKKCGLEEE
;
A
#
# COMPACT_ATOMS: atom_id res chain seq x y z
N ILE A 1 -9.09 -17.92 21.31
CA ILE A 1 -8.41 -16.63 21.56
C ILE A 1 -8.11 -16.47 23.05
N ASN A 2 -9.08 -16.70 23.97
CA ASN A 2 -8.89 -16.51 25.42
C ASN A 2 -7.79 -17.37 26.07
N GLN A 3 -7.32 -18.42 25.41
CA GLN A 3 -6.25 -19.32 25.89
C GLN A 3 -4.85 -18.76 25.62
N PHE A 4 -4.70 -17.77 24.74
CA PHE A 4 -3.41 -17.16 24.44
C PHE A 4 -3.06 -16.08 25.48
N ARG A 5 -1.78 -16.02 25.84
CA ARG A 5 -1.24 -14.99 26.74
C ARG A 5 -1.24 -13.62 26.04
N THR A 6 -0.81 -13.59 24.79
CA THR A 6 -0.68 -12.39 23.98
C THR A 6 -1.16 -12.67 22.56
N ILE A 7 -1.69 -11.67 21.89
CA ILE A 7 -2.19 -11.72 20.51
C ILE A 7 -1.58 -10.54 19.76
N ILE A 8 -0.92 -10.79 18.64
CA ILE A 8 -0.48 -9.73 17.74
C ILE A 8 -1.63 -9.38 16.80
N VAL A 9 -2.02 -8.11 16.77
CA VAL A 9 -3.07 -7.56 15.90
C VAL A 9 -2.47 -6.60 14.89
N HIS A 10 -3.09 -6.48 13.72
CA HIS A 10 -2.49 -5.71 12.64
C HIS A 10 -2.49 -4.20 12.91
N ASN A 11 -3.60 -3.65 13.43
CA ASN A 11 -3.80 -2.21 13.56
C ASN A 11 -4.81 -1.87 14.66
N SER A 12 -5.00 -0.58 14.93
CA SER A 12 -5.90 -0.04 15.94
C SER A 12 -7.36 -0.48 15.74
N ARG A 13 -7.83 -0.55 14.50
CA ARG A 13 -9.22 -0.94 14.18
C ARG A 13 -9.46 -2.41 14.46
N MET A 14 -8.51 -3.30 14.13
CA MET A 14 -8.59 -4.71 14.49
C MET A 14 -8.53 -4.88 16.01
N LYS A 15 -7.66 -4.15 16.70
CA LYS A 15 -7.58 -4.14 18.17
C LYS A 15 -8.91 -3.78 18.78
N LYS A 16 -9.50 -2.65 18.34
CA LYS A 16 -10.82 -2.22 18.81
C LYS A 16 -11.91 -3.25 18.51
N TRP A 17 -11.96 -3.80 17.31
CA TRP A 17 -12.94 -4.81 16.91
C TRP A 17 -12.91 -6.06 17.79
N LEU A 18 -11.71 -6.50 18.22
CA LEU A 18 -11.52 -7.60 19.16
C LEU A 18 -11.89 -7.21 20.60
N ALA A 19 -11.53 -6.00 21.03
CA ALA A 19 -11.88 -5.47 22.35
C ALA A 19 -13.41 -5.40 22.55
N ASP A 20 -14.13 -4.90 21.55
CA ASP A 20 -15.60 -4.83 21.52
C ASP A 20 -16.25 -6.24 21.60
N ARG A 21 -15.47 -7.32 21.41
CA ARG A 21 -15.88 -8.73 21.52
C ARG A 21 -15.34 -9.43 22.77
N GLY A 22 -14.85 -8.64 23.73
CA GLY A 22 -14.43 -9.12 25.05
C GLY A 22 -13.01 -9.66 25.12
N ILE A 23 -12.14 -9.33 24.14
CA ILE A 23 -10.72 -9.62 24.27
C ILE A 23 -10.05 -8.45 25.00
N PRO A 24 -9.41 -8.70 26.17
CA PRO A 24 -8.74 -7.64 26.92
C PRO A 24 -7.65 -6.94 26.10
N GLU A 25 -7.63 -5.61 26.15
CA GLU A 25 -6.70 -4.81 25.36
C GLU A 25 -5.23 -5.03 25.74
N GLU A 26 -4.96 -5.33 27.00
CA GLU A 26 -3.63 -5.65 27.52
C GLU A 26 -3.04 -6.94 26.96
N LYS A 27 -3.87 -7.79 26.38
CA LYS A 27 -3.42 -8.99 25.65
C LYS A 27 -3.05 -8.73 24.20
N MET A 28 -3.30 -7.54 23.69
CA MET A 28 -3.16 -7.22 22.28
C MET A 28 -1.97 -6.30 22.03
N VAL A 29 -0.98 -6.80 21.31
CA VAL A 29 0.16 -6.04 20.81
C VAL A 29 -0.08 -5.69 19.35
N MET A 30 0.14 -4.42 18.99
CA MET A 30 -0.09 -3.92 17.63
C MET A 30 1.17 -4.10 16.78
N LEU A 31 1.01 -4.69 15.60
CA LEU A 31 2.05 -4.87 14.59
C LEU A 31 2.30 -3.58 13.78
N GLU A 32 1.23 -2.83 13.51
CA GLU A 32 1.10 -1.68 12.62
C GLU A 32 1.10 -2.05 11.14
N MET A 33 2.17 -2.64 10.61
CA MET A 33 2.23 -3.18 9.25
C MET A 33 3.06 -4.45 9.22
N PHE A 34 2.92 -5.23 8.17
CA PHE A 34 3.79 -6.39 7.94
C PHE A 34 5.18 -5.94 7.47
N ASP A 35 6.19 -6.66 7.89
CA ASP A 35 7.50 -6.58 7.26
C ASP A 35 7.45 -7.19 5.85
N TYR A 36 8.35 -6.75 5.00
CA TYR A 36 8.49 -7.22 3.64
C TYR A 36 9.97 -7.40 3.31
N LEU A 37 10.45 -8.62 3.50
CA LEU A 37 11.83 -8.97 3.20
C LEU A 37 12.00 -9.00 1.68
N ALA A 38 12.92 -8.20 1.18
CA ALA A 38 13.21 -8.10 -0.24
C ALA A 38 14.67 -8.47 -0.52
N GLU A 39 14.98 -8.86 -1.74
CA GLU A 39 16.36 -9.00 -2.17
C GLU A 39 17.14 -7.70 -1.94
N LYS A 40 18.44 -7.82 -1.68
CA LYS A 40 19.30 -6.64 -1.58
C LYS A 40 19.23 -5.86 -2.88
N GLU A 41 19.15 -4.55 -2.78
CA GLU A 41 19.22 -3.69 -3.95
C GLU A 41 20.57 -3.90 -4.64
N GLU A 42 20.53 -4.28 -5.92
CA GLU A 42 21.70 -4.16 -6.76
C GLU A 42 22.03 -2.67 -6.87
N GLN A 43 23.30 -2.29 -6.78
CA GLN A 43 23.77 -0.89 -6.82
C GLN A 43 23.52 -0.18 -8.17
N THR A 44 22.70 -0.74 -9.03
CA THR A 44 22.21 -0.06 -10.22
C THR A 44 21.11 0.92 -9.78
N SER A 45 21.55 2.12 -9.43
CA SER A 45 20.66 3.25 -9.21
C SER A 45 19.74 3.38 -10.43
N LYS A 46 18.46 2.98 -10.29
CA LYS A 46 17.45 3.45 -11.23
C LYS A 46 17.52 4.97 -11.21
N PRO A 47 17.64 5.62 -12.37
CA PRO A 47 17.52 7.07 -12.39
C PRO A 47 16.15 7.40 -11.77
N LYS A 48 16.14 8.14 -10.66
CA LYS A 48 14.92 8.81 -10.22
C LYS A 48 14.41 9.56 -11.45
N LYS A 49 13.17 9.35 -11.83
CA LYS A 49 12.53 10.23 -12.80
C LYS A 49 12.52 11.62 -12.18
N GLU A 50 13.41 12.48 -12.64
CA GLU A 50 13.63 13.82 -12.10
C GLU A 50 12.47 14.79 -12.36
N ASN A 51 11.36 14.38 -13.02
CA ASN A 51 10.44 15.34 -13.62
C ASN A 51 8.95 15.17 -13.32
N CYS A 52 8.50 14.29 -12.42
CA CYS A 52 7.08 14.27 -12.07
C CYS A 52 6.68 15.50 -11.23
N GLU A 53 7.61 16.05 -10.46
CA GLU A 53 7.39 17.26 -9.64
C GLU A 53 7.09 18.49 -10.51
N GLU A 54 7.69 18.61 -11.70
CA GLU A 54 7.51 19.75 -12.59
C GLU A 54 6.32 19.60 -13.55
N SER A 55 6.01 18.36 -13.96
CA SER A 55 4.93 18.09 -14.92
C SER A 55 3.55 17.86 -14.28
N GLY A 56 3.51 17.52 -12.98
CA GLY A 56 2.29 17.09 -12.30
C GLY A 56 1.75 15.74 -12.80
N GLU A 57 2.50 15.01 -13.62
CA GLU A 57 2.12 13.70 -14.16
C GLU A 57 2.67 12.57 -13.30
N TYR A 58 1.86 12.06 -12.39
CA TYR A 58 2.23 10.94 -11.54
C TYR A 58 1.85 9.59 -12.15
N THR A 59 2.74 8.60 -11.98
CA THR A 59 2.50 7.21 -12.36
C THR A 59 2.07 6.41 -11.14
N ILE A 60 0.95 5.70 -11.26
CA ILE A 60 0.38 4.87 -10.19
C ILE A 60 0.78 3.42 -10.42
N ALA A 61 1.56 2.86 -9.51
CA ALA A 61 1.90 1.45 -9.50
C ALA A 61 0.78 0.61 -8.87
N PHE A 62 0.44 -0.51 -9.50
CA PHE A 62 -0.41 -1.52 -8.89
C PHE A 62 0.21 -2.90 -9.08
N ALA A 63 0.31 -3.68 -8.00
CA ALA A 63 0.84 -5.01 -8.01
C ALA A 63 -0.12 -6.01 -7.34
N GLY A 64 -0.44 -7.12 -8.04
CA GLY A 64 -1.33 -8.14 -7.51
C GLY A 64 -1.96 -9.04 -8.55
N ASN A 65 -3.09 -9.67 -8.19
CA ASN A 65 -3.89 -10.44 -9.13
C ASN A 65 -4.80 -9.49 -9.93
N LEU A 66 -4.39 -9.18 -11.16
CA LEU A 66 -5.10 -8.24 -12.05
C LEU A 66 -6.49 -8.76 -12.44
N GLY A 67 -6.68 -10.08 -12.51
CA GLY A 67 -7.99 -10.68 -12.81
C GLY A 67 -9.03 -10.52 -11.70
N LYS A 68 -8.59 -10.23 -10.47
CA LYS A 68 -9.47 -9.91 -9.33
C LYS A 68 -9.62 -8.40 -9.10
N SER A 69 -8.89 -7.58 -9.85
CA SER A 69 -8.82 -6.12 -9.66
C SER A 69 -9.52 -5.40 -10.80
N ARG A 70 -10.79 -5.77 -11.04
CA ARG A 70 -11.59 -5.26 -12.18
C ARG A 70 -11.86 -3.76 -12.16
N PHE A 71 -11.68 -3.12 -11.00
CA PHE A 71 -11.71 -1.66 -10.92
C PHE A 71 -10.65 -1.02 -11.84
N LEU A 72 -9.53 -1.70 -12.13
CA LEU A 72 -8.50 -1.19 -13.05
C LEU A 72 -9.03 -1.01 -14.47
N ASP A 73 -9.80 -1.98 -14.98
CA ASP A 73 -10.42 -1.86 -16.30
C ASP A 73 -11.40 -0.67 -16.37
N GLN A 74 -12.18 -0.48 -15.29
CA GLN A 74 -13.11 0.65 -15.19
C GLN A 74 -12.35 1.98 -15.06
N LEU A 75 -11.25 2.00 -14.29
CA LEU A 75 -10.45 3.21 -14.10
C LEU A 75 -9.75 3.63 -15.39
N ILE A 76 -9.20 2.69 -16.16
CA ILE A 76 -8.55 2.95 -17.44
C ILE A 76 -9.56 3.47 -18.48
N ASP A 77 -10.80 2.98 -18.47
CA ASP A 77 -11.87 3.41 -19.41
C ASP A 77 -12.51 4.73 -19.03
N SER A 78 -12.41 5.15 -17.78
CA SER A 78 -13.04 6.37 -17.35
C SER A 78 -12.35 7.59 -17.96
N GLU A 79 -13.10 8.70 -18.16
CA GLU A 79 -12.48 9.97 -18.56
C GLU A 79 -11.36 10.40 -17.60
N ASN A 80 -11.53 10.10 -16.32
CA ASN A 80 -10.53 10.34 -15.31
C ASN A 80 -9.27 9.46 -15.51
N GLY A 81 -9.42 8.24 -16.04
CA GLY A 81 -8.30 7.34 -16.32
C GLY A 81 -7.41 7.83 -17.47
N SER A 82 -7.93 8.58 -18.40
CA SER A 82 -7.13 9.16 -19.49
C SER A 82 -6.06 10.17 -19.02
N ALA A 83 -6.28 10.79 -17.86
CA ALA A 83 -5.36 11.72 -17.23
C ALA A 83 -4.33 11.02 -16.30
N LEU A 84 -4.45 9.70 -16.10
CA LEU A 84 -3.61 8.94 -15.19
C LEU A 84 -2.59 8.08 -15.95
N ARG A 85 -1.43 7.87 -15.36
CA ARG A 85 -0.42 6.92 -15.83
C ARG A 85 -0.38 5.73 -14.88
N PHE A 86 -0.18 4.52 -15.42
CA PHE A 86 -0.12 3.31 -14.62
C PHE A 86 1.11 2.47 -14.91
N ALA A 87 1.56 1.72 -13.89
CA ALA A 87 2.53 0.63 -14.00
C ALA A 87 1.92 -0.60 -13.32
N LEU A 88 1.42 -1.56 -14.12
CA LEU A 88 0.61 -2.67 -13.65
C LEU A 88 1.41 -3.97 -13.66
N TYR A 89 1.59 -4.57 -12.49
CA TYR A 89 2.33 -5.80 -12.27
C TYR A 89 1.40 -6.91 -11.78
N GLY A 90 1.52 -8.10 -12.34
CA GLY A 90 0.83 -9.24 -11.78
C GLY A 90 0.25 -10.20 -12.80
N ILE A 91 -0.41 -11.23 -12.24
CA ILE A 91 -0.99 -12.34 -13.01
C ILE A 91 -2.40 -12.00 -13.51
N GLN A 92 -2.83 -12.71 -14.55
CA GLN A 92 -4.19 -12.67 -15.12
C GLN A 92 -4.63 -11.24 -15.56
N PRO A 93 -3.77 -10.49 -16.31
CA PRO A 93 -4.20 -9.20 -16.85
C PRO A 93 -5.38 -9.41 -17.82
N SER A 94 -6.34 -8.48 -17.83
CA SER A 94 -7.36 -8.44 -18.87
C SER A 94 -6.73 -8.12 -20.23
N GLU A 95 -7.44 -8.42 -21.33
CA GLU A 95 -6.98 -8.05 -22.67
C GLU A 95 -6.76 -6.54 -22.81
N LYS A 96 -7.58 -5.73 -22.13
CA LYS A 96 -7.44 -4.29 -22.05
C LYS A 96 -6.13 -3.87 -21.42
N ILE A 97 -5.82 -4.40 -20.24
CA ILE A 97 -4.55 -4.12 -19.53
C ILE A 97 -3.35 -4.51 -20.40
N GLN A 98 -3.41 -5.67 -21.07
CA GLN A 98 -2.33 -6.10 -21.96
C GLN A 98 -2.09 -5.14 -23.13
N LYS A 99 -3.16 -4.55 -23.68
CA LYS A 99 -3.11 -3.63 -24.82
C LYS A 99 -2.84 -2.16 -24.42
N SER A 100 -2.98 -1.81 -23.14
CA SER A 100 -2.89 -0.42 -22.67
C SER A 100 -1.49 0.18 -22.69
N GLY A 101 -0.43 -0.64 -22.80
CA GLY A 101 0.95 -0.20 -22.61
C GLY A 101 1.35 -0.01 -21.13
N PHE A 102 0.42 -0.19 -20.18
CA PHE A 102 0.67 -0.06 -18.74
C PHE A 102 1.16 -1.35 -18.09
N TYR A 103 0.97 -2.50 -18.76
CA TYR A 103 1.35 -3.80 -18.22
C TYR A 103 2.87 -4.00 -18.25
N LYS A 104 3.43 -4.29 -17.08
CA LYS A 104 4.87 -4.48 -16.85
C LYS A 104 5.27 -5.96 -16.67
N GLY A 105 4.28 -6.88 -16.65
CA GLY A 105 4.55 -8.31 -16.48
C GLY A 105 4.39 -8.80 -15.05
N VAL A 106 5.06 -9.91 -14.76
CA VAL A 106 5.06 -10.60 -13.46
C VAL A 106 6.48 -10.62 -12.92
N GLU A 107 6.64 -10.24 -11.67
CA GLU A 107 7.91 -10.35 -10.95
C GLU A 107 7.76 -11.21 -9.70
N SER A 108 8.86 -11.78 -9.22
CA SER A 108 8.87 -12.47 -7.95
C SER A 108 8.63 -11.51 -6.78
N PRO A 109 7.96 -11.92 -5.70
CA PRO A 109 7.72 -11.05 -4.56
C PRO A 109 8.99 -10.41 -4.01
N ASP A 110 10.09 -11.17 -3.94
CA ASP A 110 11.35 -10.71 -3.35
C ASP A 110 12.04 -9.61 -4.18
N ARG A 111 11.87 -9.64 -5.51
CA ARG A 111 12.43 -8.65 -6.44
C ARG A 111 11.51 -7.46 -6.66
N LEU A 112 10.20 -7.66 -6.51
CA LEU A 112 9.19 -6.70 -6.87
C LEU A 112 9.42 -5.30 -6.25
N PRO A 113 9.80 -5.14 -4.96
CA PRO A 113 10.08 -3.82 -4.40
C PRO A 113 11.22 -3.07 -5.11
N ASN A 114 12.17 -3.79 -5.72
CA ASN A 114 13.32 -3.21 -6.40
C ASN A 114 13.02 -2.80 -7.85
N VAL A 115 11.99 -3.38 -8.46
CA VAL A 115 11.67 -3.18 -9.89
C VAL A 115 10.40 -2.36 -10.13
N LEU A 116 9.59 -2.11 -9.09
CA LEU A 116 8.39 -1.28 -9.21
C LEU A 116 8.73 0.10 -9.80
N GLU A 117 8.03 0.45 -10.87
CA GLU A 117 8.03 1.78 -11.46
C GLU A 117 6.78 2.51 -11.04
N GLY A 118 6.89 3.77 -10.64
CA GLY A 118 5.76 4.61 -10.27
C GLY A 118 6.10 5.57 -9.15
N ASP A 119 5.23 6.52 -8.98
CA ASP A 119 5.33 7.59 -7.99
C ASP A 119 4.48 7.26 -6.76
N PHE A 120 3.38 6.55 -6.96
CA PHE A 120 2.48 6.08 -5.90
C PHE A 120 2.13 4.61 -6.07
N GLY A 121 2.04 3.88 -4.96
CA GLY A 121 1.51 2.52 -4.90
C GLY A 121 0.02 2.50 -4.53
N LEU A 122 -0.82 1.89 -5.35
CA LEU A 122 -2.26 1.82 -5.11
C LEU A 122 -2.62 0.61 -4.24
N VAL A 123 -3.15 0.89 -3.05
CA VAL A 123 -3.69 -0.10 -2.11
C VAL A 123 -5.22 -0.10 -2.22
N TRP A 124 -5.72 -0.93 -3.12
CA TRP A 124 -7.14 -1.06 -3.43
C TRP A 124 -7.49 -2.50 -3.74
N ASP A 125 -8.70 -2.94 -3.39
CA ASP A 125 -9.20 -4.28 -3.69
C ASP A 125 -10.69 -4.25 -4.02
N GLY A 126 -11.11 -5.18 -4.88
CA GLY A 126 -12.50 -5.33 -5.32
C GLY A 126 -12.70 -4.97 -6.79
N GLU A 127 -13.94 -4.72 -7.15
CA GLU A 127 -14.34 -4.42 -8.53
C GLU A 127 -14.75 -2.96 -8.72
N SER A 128 -15.06 -2.24 -7.63
CA SER A 128 -15.61 -0.89 -7.64
C SER A 128 -14.52 0.18 -7.56
N LEU A 129 -14.78 1.32 -8.21
CA LEU A 129 -14.01 2.56 -8.00
C LEU A 129 -14.36 3.25 -6.67
N GLU A 130 -15.48 2.89 -6.05
CA GLU A 130 -15.93 3.42 -4.77
C GLU A 130 -15.44 2.53 -3.62
N GLU A 131 -14.96 3.15 -2.55
CA GLU A 131 -14.41 2.42 -1.41
C GLU A 131 -15.46 1.60 -0.66
N GLY A 132 -15.08 0.38 -0.28
CA GLY A 132 -15.81 -0.42 0.72
C GLY A 132 -17.15 -1.00 0.31
N GLN A 133 -17.56 -0.91 -0.95
CA GLN A 133 -18.85 -1.42 -1.42
C GLN A 133 -18.92 -2.95 -1.40
N GLU A 134 -17.81 -3.63 -1.63
CA GLU A 134 -17.73 -5.09 -1.73
C GLU A 134 -17.07 -5.74 -0.50
N ALA A 135 -17.16 -7.08 -0.43
CA ALA A 135 -16.54 -7.84 0.66
C ALA A 135 -15.03 -7.59 0.76
N ALA A 136 -14.32 -7.55 -0.37
CA ALA A 136 -12.89 -7.28 -0.42
C ALA A 136 -12.56 -5.86 0.08
N GLY A 137 -13.29 -4.85 -0.39
CA GLY A 137 -13.11 -3.47 0.07
C GLY A 137 -13.48 -3.29 1.56
N ARG A 138 -14.53 -3.99 2.04
CA ARG A 138 -14.87 -3.99 3.48
C ARG A 138 -13.79 -4.64 4.35
N TYR A 139 -13.09 -5.65 3.83
CA TYR A 139 -11.99 -6.31 4.54
C TYR A 139 -10.82 -5.35 4.79
N LEU A 140 -10.53 -4.44 3.88
CA LEU A 140 -9.50 -3.42 4.06
C LEU A 140 -9.73 -2.49 5.26
N ARG A 141 -10.96 -2.42 5.79
CA ARG A 141 -11.25 -1.64 7.01
C ARG A 141 -10.57 -2.18 8.25
N TYR A 142 -10.14 -3.44 8.24
CA TYR A 142 -9.55 -4.13 9.40
C TYR A 142 -8.19 -4.76 9.10
N ASN A 143 -7.88 -4.98 7.83
CA ASN A 143 -6.66 -5.66 7.42
C ASN A 143 -5.53 -4.69 7.10
N CYS A 144 -4.30 -5.13 7.36
CA CYS A 144 -3.10 -4.56 6.75
C CYS A 144 -2.77 -5.38 5.49
N PRO A 145 -3.03 -4.89 4.28
CA PRO A 145 -2.77 -5.66 3.07
C PRO A 145 -1.27 -5.69 2.76
N HIS A 146 -0.75 -6.82 2.28
CA HIS A 146 0.65 -6.95 1.88
C HIS A 146 1.10 -5.95 0.81
N LYS A 147 0.17 -5.44 -0.01
CA LYS A 147 0.46 -4.36 -0.97
C LYS A 147 0.99 -3.10 -0.29
N PHE A 148 0.44 -2.75 0.88
CA PHE A 148 0.93 -1.60 1.65
C PHE A 148 2.40 -1.77 2.01
N SER A 149 2.74 -2.92 2.59
CA SER A 149 4.12 -3.25 2.96
C SER A 149 5.06 -3.35 1.76
N LEU A 150 4.57 -3.88 0.63
CA LEU A 150 5.30 -3.92 -0.64
C LEU A 150 5.72 -2.51 -1.08
N TYR A 151 4.79 -1.56 -1.09
CA TYR A 151 5.10 -0.19 -1.52
C TYR A 151 6.00 0.52 -0.51
N MET A 152 5.80 0.30 0.78
CA MET A 152 6.75 0.77 1.79
C MET A 152 8.14 0.17 1.59
N ALA A 153 8.26 -1.13 1.30
CA ALA A 153 9.54 -1.77 0.98
C ALA A 153 10.19 -1.25 -0.31
N ALA A 154 9.40 -0.71 -1.23
CA ALA A 154 9.89 0.00 -2.40
C ALA A 154 10.30 1.45 -2.10
N GLY A 155 9.95 1.98 -0.93
CA GLY A 155 10.11 3.40 -0.58
C GLY A 155 9.18 4.33 -1.38
N MET A 156 7.99 3.82 -1.69
CA MET A 156 7.01 4.47 -2.56
C MET A 156 5.82 4.96 -1.73
N PRO A 157 5.44 6.24 -1.80
CA PRO A 157 4.20 6.74 -1.21
C PRO A 157 2.97 5.96 -1.69
N VAL A 158 1.89 5.97 -0.91
CA VAL A 158 0.71 5.14 -1.19
C VAL A 158 -0.56 5.96 -1.43
N ILE A 159 -1.47 5.36 -2.20
CA ILE A 159 -2.86 5.77 -2.30
C ILE A 159 -3.69 4.70 -1.60
N VAL A 160 -4.44 5.10 -0.58
CA VAL A 160 -5.29 4.19 0.20
C VAL A 160 -6.72 4.72 0.31
N GLY A 161 -7.68 3.84 0.56
CA GLY A 161 -9.04 4.25 0.86
C GLY A 161 -9.14 4.96 2.23
N LYS A 162 -9.99 5.99 2.35
CA LYS A 162 -10.23 6.74 3.62
C LYS A 162 -10.76 5.85 4.75
N GLN A 163 -11.50 4.79 4.41
CA GLN A 163 -12.03 3.84 5.37
C GLN A 163 -11.09 2.64 5.61
N SER A 164 -10.00 2.54 4.85
CA SER A 164 -8.98 1.51 5.05
C SER A 164 -8.35 1.64 6.45
N ALA A 165 -8.00 0.50 7.05
CA ALA A 165 -7.23 0.49 8.29
C ALA A 165 -5.84 1.15 8.14
N MET A 166 -5.33 1.23 6.91
CA MET A 166 -4.05 1.88 6.61
C MET A 166 -4.17 3.41 6.46
N ALA A 167 -5.38 3.97 6.39
CA ALA A 167 -5.56 5.43 6.30
C ALA A 167 -4.95 6.16 7.49
N GLU A 168 -5.17 5.65 8.71
CA GLU A 168 -4.66 6.25 9.95
C GLU A 168 -3.13 6.39 9.94
N ILE A 169 -2.39 5.32 9.59
CA ILE A 169 -0.93 5.37 9.54
C ILE A 169 -0.44 6.19 8.34
N THR A 170 -1.14 6.15 7.21
CA THR A 170 -0.80 6.95 6.03
C THR A 170 -0.87 8.43 6.33
N GLU A 171 -1.91 8.90 7.02
CA GLU A 171 -2.07 10.30 7.40
C GLU A 171 -1.11 10.70 8.53
N ARG A 172 -1.00 9.88 9.57
CA ARG A 172 -0.12 10.16 10.73
C ARG A 172 1.35 10.31 10.37
N GLU A 173 1.83 9.46 9.47
CA GLU A 173 3.25 9.42 9.05
C GLU A 173 3.49 10.15 7.72
N THR A 174 2.48 10.80 7.14
CA THR A 174 2.54 11.45 5.81
C THR A 174 3.13 10.51 4.76
N LEU A 175 2.54 9.31 4.59
CA LEU A 175 3.04 8.27 3.68
C LEU A 175 2.35 8.29 2.31
N GLY A 176 1.41 9.20 2.08
CA GLY A 176 0.65 9.24 0.85
C GLY A 176 -0.69 9.95 1.00
N ILE A 177 -1.62 9.63 0.11
CA ILE A 177 -2.95 10.27 0.05
C ILE A 177 -4.08 9.28 0.34
N THR A 178 -5.18 9.80 0.90
CA THR A 178 -6.41 9.04 1.14
C THR A 178 -7.53 9.50 0.23
N VAL A 179 -8.30 8.54 -0.32
CA VAL A 179 -9.42 8.80 -1.23
C VAL A 179 -10.67 8.00 -0.84
N GLY A 180 -11.84 8.57 -1.01
CA GLY A 180 -13.12 7.85 -0.84
C GLY A 180 -13.56 7.13 -2.12
N SER A 181 -13.06 7.61 -3.26
CA SER A 181 -13.27 7.03 -4.59
C SER A 181 -12.01 7.22 -5.44
N LEU A 182 -11.70 6.23 -6.28
CA LEU A 182 -10.62 6.35 -7.28
C LEU A 182 -10.92 7.44 -8.34
N ARG A 183 -12.16 7.92 -8.43
CA ARG A 183 -12.54 9.06 -9.28
C ARG A 183 -11.95 10.39 -8.76
N GLU A 184 -11.57 10.46 -7.50
CA GLU A 184 -10.94 11.65 -6.90
C GLU A 184 -9.48 11.82 -7.34
N LEU A 185 -8.83 10.75 -7.86
CA LEU A 185 -7.38 10.73 -8.09
C LEU A 185 -6.86 11.87 -8.98
N PRO A 186 -7.45 12.17 -10.16
CA PRO A 186 -6.93 13.24 -11.00
C PRO A 186 -6.90 14.59 -10.29
N GLY A 187 -7.98 14.92 -9.56
CA GLY A 187 -8.05 16.16 -8.79
C GLY A 187 -7.05 16.20 -7.65
N LYS A 188 -6.97 15.10 -6.87
CA LYS A 188 -6.03 14.98 -5.75
C LYS A 188 -4.57 15.09 -6.18
N LEU A 189 -4.21 14.47 -7.30
CA LEU A 189 -2.85 14.51 -7.82
C LEU A 189 -2.53 15.89 -8.44
N ALA A 190 -3.50 16.56 -9.07
CA ALA A 190 -3.32 17.89 -9.62
C ALA A 190 -3.17 18.98 -8.53
N GLU A 191 -3.78 18.76 -7.35
CA GLU A 191 -3.69 19.66 -6.19
C GLU A 191 -2.43 19.41 -5.33
N LEU A 192 -1.72 18.30 -5.57
CA LEU A 192 -0.57 17.92 -4.76
C LEU A 192 0.63 18.81 -5.07
N SER A 193 1.15 19.49 -4.06
CA SER A 193 2.36 20.29 -4.22
C SER A 193 3.62 19.39 -4.33
N ALA A 194 4.64 19.88 -5.00
CA ALA A 194 5.94 19.20 -5.07
C ALA A 194 6.57 19.00 -3.67
N GLU A 195 6.32 19.94 -2.75
CA GLU A 195 6.81 19.87 -1.38
C GLU A 195 6.12 18.74 -0.60
N ASP A 196 4.78 18.65 -0.65
CA ASP A 196 4.02 17.57 -0.01
C ASP A 196 4.43 16.20 -0.57
N TYR A 197 4.58 16.08 -1.89
CA TYR A 197 5.02 14.83 -2.51
C TYR A 197 6.43 14.42 -2.05
N ARG A 198 7.36 15.37 -1.96
CA ARG A 198 8.72 15.11 -1.48
C ARG A 198 8.71 14.65 -0.02
N GLU A 199 7.91 15.28 0.85
CA GLU A 199 7.76 14.84 2.22
C GLU A 199 7.25 13.39 2.31
N MET A 200 6.22 13.04 1.51
CA MET A 200 5.71 11.66 1.43
C MET A 200 6.79 10.67 0.99
N GLN A 201 7.61 11.03 0.00
CA GLN A 201 8.73 10.20 -0.46
C GLN A 201 9.78 9.99 0.62
N GLU A 202 10.20 11.04 1.31
CA GLU A 202 11.20 10.97 2.37
C GLU A 202 10.70 10.08 3.51
N ASN A 203 9.45 10.23 3.90
CA ASN A 203 8.84 9.40 4.91
C ASN A 203 8.73 7.92 4.48
N ALA A 204 8.33 7.65 3.23
CA ALA A 204 8.29 6.29 2.69
C ALA A 204 9.70 5.66 2.65
N GLN A 205 10.74 6.42 2.31
CA GLN A 205 12.13 5.95 2.34
C GLN A 205 12.60 5.63 3.76
N ARG A 206 12.19 6.41 4.76
CA ARG A 206 12.48 6.12 6.18
C ARG A 206 11.81 4.82 6.65
N ILE A 207 10.58 4.57 6.23
CA ILE A 207 9.83 3.33 6.54
C ILE A 207 10.43 2.11 5.83
N LYS A 208 10.92 2.27 4.59
CA LYS A 208 11.52 1.21 3.78
C LYS A 208 12.56 0.39 4.54
N GLU A 209 13.50 1.06 5.20
CA GLU A 209 14.57 0.37 5.92
C GLU A 209 14.03 -0.52 7.04
N ARG A 210 13.05 -0.02 7.79
CA ARG A 210 12.44 -0.78 8.89
C ARG A 210 11.66 -2.01 8.37
N VAL A 211 10.88 -1.83 7.33
CA VAL A 211 10.06 -2.90 6.71
C VAL A 211 10.94 -4.01 6.15
N ARG A 212 12.04 -3.65 5.47
CA ARG A 212 12.98 -4.63 4.88
C ARG A 212 13.81 -5.40 5.91
N GLN A 213 13.99 -4.83 7.10
CA GLN A 213 14.79 -5.42 8.17
C GLN A 213 13.97 -6.26 9.16
N GLY A 214 12.67 -6.41 8.99
CA GLY A 214 11.83 -7.20 9.91
C GLY A 214 11.52 -6.47 11.22
N LYS A 215 11.70 -5.14 11.29
CA LYS A 215 11.64 -4.38 12.55
C LYS A 215 10.24 -4.27 13.16
N TYR A 216 9.19 -4.35 12.37
CA TYR A 216 7.82 -4.30 12.88
C TYR A 216 7.47 -5.56 13.66
N LEU A 217 7.82 -6.73 13.14
CA LEU A 217 7.62 -8.01 13.85
C LEU A 217 8.55 -8.11 15.06
N GLU A 218 9.81 -7.74 14.92
CA GLU A 218 10.77 -7.71 16.02
C GLU A 218 10.25 -6.86 17.19
N ASP A 219 9.81 -5.64 16.92
CA ASP A 219 9.26 -4.74 17.94
C ASP A 219 7.97 -5.29 18.59
N ALA A 220 7.12 -5.95 17.79
CA ALA A 220 5.91 -6.58 18.30
C ALA A 220 6.25 -7.78 19.22
N LEU A 221 7.23 -8.60 18.85
CA LEU A 221 7.69 -9.75 19.66
C LEU A 221 8.31 -9.30 20.97
N LYS A 222 9.15 -8.25 20.97
CA LYS A 222 9.70 -7.65 22.20
C LYS A 222 8.59 -7.18 23.14
N LYS A 223 7.57 -6.52 22.61
CA LYS A 223 6.39 -6.11 23.41
C LYS A 223 5.58 -7.30 23.94
N CYS A 224 5.69 -8.47 23.34
CA CYS A 224 5.11 -9.72 23.84
C CYS A 224 5.98 -10.38 24.94
N GLY A 225 7.16 -9.84 25.26
CA GLY A 225 8.13 -10.41 26.19
C GLY A 225 8.92 -11.58 25.59
N LEU A 226 9.06 -11.61 24.27
CA LEU A 226 9.91 -12.55 23.53
C LEU A 226 11.16 -11.77 23.10
N GLU A 227 12.18 -11.79 23.95
CA GLU A 227 13.50 -11.25 23.61
C GLU A 227 14.35 -12.37 22.99
N GLU A 228 15.21 -12.04 22.03
CA GLU A 228 16.24 -12.97 21.56
C GLU A 228 17.22 -13.21 22.71
N GLU A 229 17.48 -14.48 23.03
CA GLU A 229 18.57 -14.90 23.94
C GLU A 229 19.94 -14.73 23.27
#